data_83415b040579ffc8019483d09c9b2198
#
_entry.id   83415b040579ffc8019483d09c9b2198
#
_cell.length_a   1.000
_cell.length_b   1.000
_cell.length_c   1.000
_cell.angle_alpha   90.00
_cell.angle_beta   90.00
_cell.angle_gamma   90.00
#
_symmetry.space_group_name_H-M   'P 1'
#
loop_
_entity.id
_entity.type
_entity.pdbx_description
1 polymer ?
#
loop_
_entity_poly.entity_id
_entity_poly.type
_entity_poly.pdbx_seq_one_letter_code
_entity_poly.pdbx_strand_id
1 'polypeptide(L)'
;VTTPITGVPVINYQGELKGVVTMSDILRFENLPAIEKERLIGVSCYGEYSNYQLSHHDLEQLVLHADINCPVSQIMTPKIITVSQSTSILEVAKLFLEKRIHRVFVEQNQKLVGVISTSNLLTAMIKSCDC
;
A
#
# COMPACT_ATOMS: atom_id res chain seq x y z
N VAL A 1 13.86 -14.18 -13.51
CA VAL A 1 12.96 -14.54 -12.44
C VAL A 1 12.47 -13.26 -11.75
N THR A 2 11.23 -12.95 -11.97
CA THR A 2 10.62 -11.79 -11.31
C THR A 2 10.30 -12.16 -9.87
N THR A 3 10.87 -11.43 -8.93
CA THR A 3 10.50 -11.56 -7.52
C THR A 3 9.06 -11.10 -7.37
N PRO A 4 8.17 -11.92 -6.79
CA PRO A 4 6.79 -11.48 -6.62
C PRO A 4 6.73 -10.26 -5.71
N ILE A 5 6.00 -9.25 -6.16
CA ILE A 5 5.77 -8.03 -5.38
C ILE A 5 4.67 -8.35 -4.35
N THR A 6 5.00 -8.27 -3.07
CA THR A 6 4.06 -8.57 -2.00
C THR A 6 3.23 -7.37 -1.57
N GLY A 7 3.66 -6.16 -1.91
CA GLY A 7 2.93 -4.95 -1.62
C GLY A 7 3.40 -3.79 -2.46
N VAL A 8 2.51 -2.84 -2.70
CA VAL A 8 2.77 -1.65 -3.50
C VAL A 8 2.51 -0.41 -2.65
N PRO A 9 3.45 0.54 -2.59
CA PRO A 9 3.20 1.78 -1.84
C PRO A 9 2.18 2.65 -2.56
N VAL A 10 1.34 3.33 -1.79
CA VAL A 10 0.36 4.29 -2.29
C VAL A 10 0.84 5.68 -1.93
N ILE A 11 1.01 6.52 -2.92
CA ILE A 11 1.45 7.91 -2.73
C ILE A 11 0.38 8.86 -3.25
N ASN A 12 0.37 10.09 -2.72
CA ASN A 12 -0.49 11.14 -3.24
C ASN A 12 0.22 11.88 -4.38
N TYR A 13 -0.41 12.91 -4.92
CA TYR A 13 0.17 13.70 -6.02
C TYR A 13 1.44 14.44 -5.63
N GLN A 14 1.67 14.64 -4.35
CA GLN A 14 2.85 15.30 -3.83
C GLN A 14 3.99 14.31 -3.56
N GLY A 15 3.78 13.02 -3.80
CA GLY A 15 4.78 11.99 -3.56
C GLY A 15 4.83 11.48 -2.12
N GLU A 16 3.91 11.93 -1.28
CA GLU A 16 3.85 11.50 0.12
C GLU A 16 3.28 10.09 0.24
N LEU A 17 3.90 9.29 1.09
CA LEU A 17 3.48 7.91 1.33
C LEU A 17 2.22 7.91 2.20
N LYS A 18 1.13 7.31 1.71
CA LYS A 18 -0.16 7.28 2.39
C LYS A 18 -0.56 5.90 2.89
N GLY A 19 -0.09 4.85 2.24
CA GLY A 19 -0.44 3.50 2.64
C GLY A 19 0.27 2.48 1.79
N VAL A 20 -0.09 1.23 1.97
CA VAL A 20 0.41 0.11 1.17
C VAL A 20 -0.75 -0.81 0.82
N VAL A 21 -0.75 -1.31 -0.41
CA VAL A 21 -1.74 -2.29 -0.88
C VAL A 21 -1.00 -3.61 -1.08
N THR A 22 -1.50 -4.65 -0.43
CA THR A 22 -0.96 -5.99 -0.54
C THR A 22 -1.96 -6.91 -1.24
N MET A 23 -1.50 -8.08 -1.63
CA MET A 23 -2.41 -9.10 -2.19
C MET A 23 -3.50 -9.46 -1.18
N SER A 24 -3.17 -9.48 0.11
CA SER A 24 -4.15 -9.73 1.17
C SER A 24 -5.26 -8.68 1.18
N ASP A 25 -4.92 -7.42 0.96
CA ASP A 25 -5.92 -6.34 0.90
C ASP A 25 -6.88 -6.54 -0.29
N ILE A 26 -6.32 -6.92 -1.44
CA ILE A 26 -7.11 -7.16 -2.66
C ILE A 26 -8.04 -8.37 -2.46
N LEU A 27 -7.52 -9.47 -1.92
CA LEU A 27 -8.33 -10.66 -1.68
C LEU A 27 -9.42 -10.40 -0.66
N ARG A 28 -9.13 -9.63 0.38
CA ARG A 28 -10.13 -9.24 1.37
C ARG A 28 -11.25 -8.44 0.73
N PHE A 29 -10.91 -7.50 -0.14
CA PHE A 29 -11.89 -6.71 -0.87
C PHE A 29 -12.75 -7.59 -1.78
N GLU A 30 -12.14 -8.50 -2.54
CA GLU A 30 -12.87 -9.39 -3.45
C GLU A 30 -13.87 -10.28 -2.71
N ASN A 31 -13.57 -10.62 -1.45
CA ASN A 31 -14.43 -11.49 -0.64
C ASN A 31 -15.46 -10.71 0.19
N LEU A 32 -15.50 -9.37 0.09
CA LEU A 32 -16.50 -8.58 0.79
C LEU A 32 -17.88 -8.80 0.21
N PRO A 33 -18.93 -8.77 1.06
CA PRO A 33 -20.31 -8.77 0.58
C PRO A 33 -20.57 -7.55 -0.31
N ALA A 34 -21.54 -7.67 -1.22
CA ALA A 34 -21.87 -6.59 -2.14
C ALA A 34 -22.21 -5.28 -1.42
N ILE A 35 -22.88 -5.37 -0.26
CA ILE A 35 -23.26 -4.18 0.51
C ILE A 35 -22.03 -3.42 1.05
N GLU A 36 -20.98 -4.15 1.43
CA GLU A 36 -19.73 -3.54 1.89
C GLU A 36 -18.95 -2.91 0.74
N LYS A 37 -18.96 -3.56 -0.43
CA LYS A 37 -18.36 -3.00 -1.64
C LYS A 37 -19.07 -1.72 -2.05
N GLU A 38 -20.38 -1.72 -1.98
CA GLU A 38 -21.22 -0.55 -2.27
C GLU A 38 -20.85 0.61 -1.35
N ARG A 39 -20.67 0.34 -0.05
CA ARG A 39 -20.29 1.37 0.92
C ARG A 39 -18.93 1.98 0.59
N LEU A 40 -17.94 1.18 0.24
CA LEU A 40 -16.60 1.66 -0.09
C LEU A 40 -16.60 2.51 -1.36
N ILE A 41 -17.32 2.07 -2.39
CA ILE A 41 -17.47 2.80 -3.64
C ILE A 41 -18.24 4.09 -3.38
N GLY A 42 -19.32 4.02 -2.61
CA GLY A 42 -20.16 5.16 -2.28
C GLY A 42 -19.39 6.28 -1.58
N VAL A 43 -18.52 5.94 -0.64
CA VAL A 43 -17.71 6.93 0.06
C VAL A 43 -16.79 7.67 -0.90
N SER A 44 -16.16 6.96 -1.86
CA SER A 44 -15.26 7.61 -2.81
C SER A 44 -15.99 8.39 -3.89
N CYS A 45 -17.12 7.90 -4.38
CA CYS A 45 -17.89 8.57 -5.44
C CYS A 45 -18.70 9.74 -4.91
N TYR A 46 -19.32 9.60 -3.74
CA TYR A 46 -20.12 10.67 -3.16
C TYR A 46 -19.28 11.86 -2.71
N GLY A 47 -18.04 11.63 -2.32
CA GLY A 47 -17.13 12.72 -1.95
C GLY A 47 -16.80 13.64 -3.10
N GLU A 48 -16.75 13.11 -4.32
CA GLU A 48 -16.42 13.86 -5.53
C GLU A 48 -17.65 14.37 -6.29
N TYR A 49 -18.79 13.68 -6.16
CA TYR A 49 -20.00 13.96 -6.94
C TYR A 49 -21.21 14.17 -6.04
N SER A 50 -21.05 15.00 -5.00
CA SER A 50 -22.10 15.25 -4.00
C SER A 50 -23.42 15.79 -4.59
N ASN A 51 -23.43 16.23 -5.83
CA ASN A 51 -24.61 16.75 -6.52
C ASN A 51 -25.33 15.72 -7.38
N TYR A 52 -24.82 14.49 -7.48
CA TYR A 52 -25.44 13.43 -8.28
C TYR A 52 -26.09 12.40 -7.36
N GLN A 53 -27.42 12.25 -7.53
CA GLN A 53 -28.13 11.13 -6.93
C GLN A 53 -27.98 9.93 -7.87
N LEU A 54 -27.18 8.94 -7.45
CA LEU A 54 -27.05 7.70 -8.19
C LEU A 54 -28.34 6.90 -8.04
N SER A 55 -28.87 6.38 -9.14
CA SER A 55 -30.00 5.48 -9.13
C SER A 55 -29.57 4.14 -8.54
N HIS A 56 -30.55 3.33 -8.10
CA HIS A 56 -30.27 1.98 -7.60
C HIS A 56 -29.55 1.13 -8.68
N HIS A 57 -29.95 1.30 -9.94
CA HIS A 57 -29.31 0.60 -11.05
C HIS A 57 -27.84 1.03 -11.22
N ASP A 58 -27.54 2.32 -11.08
CA ASP A 58 -26.17 2.82 -11.18
C ASP A 58 -25.28 2.26 -10.06
N LEU A 59 -25.81 2.17 -8.83
CA LEU A 59 -25.11 1.57 -7.72
C LEU A 59 -24.84 0.08 -7.97
N GLU A 60 -25.81 -0.65 -8.51
CA GLU A 60 -25.63 -2.06 -8.85
C GLU A 60 -24.52 -2.25 -9.88
N GLN A 61 -24.46 -1.39 -10.90
CA GLN A 61 -23.38 -1.45 -11.90
C GLN A 61 -22.02 -1.11 -11.30
N LEU A 62 -21.94 -0.13 -10.41
CA LEU A 62 -20.69 0.21 -9.73
C LEU A 62 -20.20 -0.94 -8.87
N VAL A 63 -21.09 -1.65 -8.16
CA VAL A 63 -20.73 -2.79 -7.33
C VAL A 63 -20.30 -3.99 -8.19
N LEU A 64 -20.98 -4.19 -9.32
CA LEU A 64 -20.63 -5.28 -10.25
C LEU A 64 -19.21 -5.13 -10.79
N HIS A 65 -18.76 -3.89 -10.97
CA HIS A 65 -17.42 -3.56 -11.44
C HIS A 65 -16.58 -2.90 -10.32
N ALA A 66 -16.71 -3.42 -9.09
CA ALA A 66 -16.07 -2.85 -7.92
C ALA A 66 -14.55 -2.86 -8.01
N ASP A 67 -13.97 -3.86 -8.68
CA ASP A 67 -12.53 -3.97 -8.91
C ASP A 67 -11.98 -2.81 -9.75
N ILE A 68 -12.83 -2.19 -10.58
CA ILE A 68 -12.46 -1.03 -11.42
C ILE A 68 -12.83 0.27 -10.72
N ASN A 69 -13.94 0.29 -9.98
CA ASN A 69 -14.54 1.51 -9.45
C ASN A 69 -14.08 1.88 -8.05
N CYS A 70 -13.47 0.94 -7.31
CA CYS A 70 -13.01 1.20 -5.94
C CYS A 70 -11.56 1.69 -5.98
N PRO A 71 -11.26 2.90 -5.51
CA PRO A 71 -9.88 3.37 -5.47
C PRO A 71 -9.09 2.65 -4.37
N VAL A 72 -7.79 2.52 -4.57
CA VAL A 72 -6.90 1.81 -3.63
C VAL A 72 -6.90 2.44 -2.24
N SER A 73 -7.19 3.72 -2.13
CA SER A 73 -7.26 4.41 -0.83
C SER A 73 -8.31 3.81 0.10
N GLN A 74 -9.31 3.14 -0.45
CA GLN A 74 -10.37 2.52 0.34
C GLN A 74 -9.98 1.15 0.89
N ILE A 75 -8.98 0.50 0.30
CA ILE A 75 -8.56 -0.84 0.70
C ILE A 75 -7.14 -0.90 1.25
N MET A 76 -6.35 0.15 1.06
CA MET A 76 -4.95 0.18 1.50
C MET A 76 -4.84 0.10 3.03
N THR A 77 -3.70 -0.40 3.49
CA THR A 77 -3.33 -0.34 4.89
C THR A 77 -2.62 0.99 5.11
N PRO A 78 -3.18 1.90 5.93
CA PRO A 78 -2.58 3.23 6.12
C PRO A 78 -1.38 3.24 7.07
N LYS A 79 -1.26 2.23 7.92
CA LYS A 79 -0.16 2.15 8.88
C LYS A 79 1.06 1.51 8.22
N ILE A 80 2.11 2.30 8.02
CA ILE A 80 3.30 1.89 7.29
C ILE A 80 4.52 2.07 8.19
N ILE A 81 5.45 1.11 8.10
CA ILE A 81 6.73 1.21 8.78
C ILE A 81 7.71 1.83 7.79
N THR A 82 8.31 2.95 8.18
CA THR A 82 9.25 3.67 7.35
C THR A 82 10.55 3.95 8.09
N VAL A 83 11.60 4.19 7.33
CA VAL A 83 12.90 4.64 7.84
C VAL A 83 13.34 5.85 7.03
N SER A 84 14.30 6.61 7.56
CA SER A 84 14.89 7.72 6.83
C SER A 84 16.11 7.24 6.03
N GLN A 85 16.58 8.06 5.12
CA GLN A 85 17.79 7.77 4.35
C GLN A 85 19.04 7.64 5.24
N SER A 86 19.03 8.28 6.40
CA SER A 86 20.15 8.26 7.35
C SER A 86 20.07 7.12 8.36
N THR A 87 19.01 6.30 8.34
CA THR A 87 18.90 5.16 9.23
C THR A 87 19.98 4.13 8.89
N SER A 88 20.69 3.63 9.90
CA SER A 88 21.78 2.69 9.67
C SER A 88 21.28 1.31 9.24
N ILE A 89 22.14 0.56 8.56
CA ILE A 89 21.84 -0.80 8.12
C ILE A 89 21.50 -1.68 9.33
N LEU A 90 22.20 -1.50 10.44
CA LEU A 90 21.97 -2.26 11.66
C LEU A 90 20.59 -1.99 12.23
N GLU A 91 20.17 -0.74 12.25
CA GLU A 91 18.83 -0.38 12.73
C GLU A 91 17.73 -0.98 11.85
N VAL A 92 17.93 -0.97 10.53
CA VAL A 92 16.98 -1.58 9.60
C VAL A 92 16.91 -3.10 9.81
N ALA A 93 18.07 -3.74 10.00
CA ALA A 93 18.11 -5.18 10.26
C ALA A 93 17.37 -5.55 11.54
N LYS A 94 17.55 -4.77 12.61
CA LYS A 94 16.84 -4.97 13.87
C LYS A 94 15.34 -4.81 13.69
N LEU A 95 14.93 -3.82 12.91
CA LEU A 95 13.52 -3.56 12.63
C LEU A 95 12.88 -4.73 11.89
N PHE A 96 13.58 -5.30 10.91
CA PHE A 96 13.10 -6.48 10.17
C PHE A 96 12.84 -7.65 11.11
N LEU A 97 13.77 -7.90 12.04
CA LEU A 97 13.63 -9.00 13.00
C LEU A 97 12.53 -8.74 14.01
N GLU A 98 12.46 -7.54 14.57
CA GLU A 98 11.47 -7.19 15.59
C GLU A 98 10.05 -7.21 15.06
N LYS A 99 9.85 -6.66 13.86
CA LYS A 99 8.53 -6.53 13.25
C LYS A 99 8.17 -7.69 12.34
N ARG A 100 9.12 -8.62 12.10
CA ARG A 100 8.94 -9.76 11.19
C ARG A 100 8.49 -9.33 9.80
N ILE A 101 9.16 -8.30 9.29
CA ILE A 101 8.90 -7.78 7.95
C ILE A 101 10.09 -8.07 7.04
N HIS A 102 9.85 -8.04 5.72
CA HIS A 102 10.87 -8.33 4.72
C HIS A 102 11.20 -7.11 3.87
N ARG A 103 10.52 -6.01 4.11
CA ARG A 103 10.60 -4.81 3.30
C ARG A 103 10.21 -3.61 4.13
N VAL A 104 10.89 -2.49 3.91
CA VAL A 104 10.58 -1.23 4.60
C VAL A 104 10.71 -0.10 3.58
N PHE A 105 9.87 0.90 3.70
CA PHE A 105 9.91 2.07 2.83
C PHE A 105 10.83 3.13 3.41
N VAL A 106 11.52 3.82 2.52
CA VAL A 106 12.44 4.90 2.90
C VAL A 106 11.76 6.22 2.55
N GLU A 107 11.66 7.09 3.54
CA GLU A 107 11.07 8.42 3.38
C GLU A 107 12.13 9.50 3.57
N GLN A 108 11.93 10.62 2.89
CA GLN A 108 12.64 11.86 3.13
C GLN A 108 11.65 13.00 2.99
N ASN A 109 11.50 13.80 4.04
CA ASN A 109 10.53 14.91 4.07
C ASN A 109 9.11 14.43 3.74
N GLN A 110 8.72 13.29 4.32
CA GLN A 110 7.42 12.62 4.15
C GLN A 110 7.18 12.04 2.76
N LYS A 111 8.16 12.16 1.86
CA LYS A 111 8.04 11.62 0.50
C LYS A 111 8.74 10.28 0.40
N LEU A 112 8.15 9.38 -0.36
CA LEU A 112 8.73 8.07 -0.64
C LEU A 112 9.93 8.24 -1.57
N VAL A 113 11.10 7.77 -1.14
CA VAL A 113 12.32 7.84 -1.95
C VAL A 113 12.90 6.47 -2.30
N GLY A 114 12.44 5.41 -1.65
CA GLY A 114 12.94 4.08 -1.96
C GLY A 114 12.34 3.01 -1.09
N VAL A 115 12.83 1.79 -1.29
CA VAL A 115 12.43 0.62 -0.54
C VAL A 115 13.67 -0.22 -0.26
N ILE A 116 13.74 -0.79 0.95
CA ILE A 116 14.82 -1.71 1.31
C ILE A 116 14.19 -3.07 1.60
N SER A 117 14.70 -4.10 0.95
CA SER A 117 14.29 -5.48 1.17
C SER A 117 15.36 -6.24 1.95
N THR A 118 15.01 -7.41 2.44
CA THR A 118 15.97 -8.33 3.06
C THR A 118 17.14 -8.62 2.12
N SER A 119 16.86 -8.81 0.83
CA SER A 119 17.90 -9.05 -0.17
C SER A 119 18.89 -7.90 -0.28
N ASN A 120 18.40 -6.67 -0.23
CA ASN A 120 19.27 -5.48 -0.25
C ASN A 120 20.19 -5.45 0.97
N LEU A 121 19.65 -5.78 2.15
CA LEU A 121 20.45 -5.85 3.38
C LEU A 121 21.54 -6.89 3.29
N LEU A 122 21.20 -8.09 2.86
CA LEU A 122 22.17 -9.18 2.72
C LEU A 122 23.28 -8.81 1.73
N THR A 123 22.91 -8.20 0.63
CA THR A 123 23.89 -7.75 -0.36
C THR A 123 24.85 -6.72 0.23
N ALA A 124 24.31 -5.75 0.97
CA ALA A 124 25.14 -4.73 1.62
C ALA A 124 26.09 -5.33 2.65
N MET A 125 25.58 -6.29 3.45
CA MET A 125 26.39 -6.96 4.47
C MET A 125 27.53 -7.79 3.86
N ILE A 126 27.26 -8.48 2.76
CA ILE A 126 28.26 -9.27 2.05
C ILE A 126 29.37 -8.35 1.51
N LYS A 127 29.00 -7.22 0.93
CA LYS A 127 29.98 -6.25 0.42
C LYS A 127 30.83 -5.65 1.55
N SER A 128 30.23 -5.44 2.71
CA SER A 128 30.95 -4.91 3.89
C SER A 128 31.95 -5.90 4.45
N CYS A 129 31.68 -7.19 4.32
CA CYS A 129 32.55 -8.26 4.82
C CYS A 129 33.64 -8.65 3.83
N ASP A 130 33.65 -8.03 2.66
CA ASP A 130 34.65 -8.32 1.63
C ASP A 130 35.93 -7.54 1.95
N CYS A 131 36.77 -8.16 2.74
CA CYS A 131 38.07 -7.61 3.14
C CYS A 131 39.18 -8.02 2.20
#